data_d7f53628d81c66297a07a9f5e2c628b6
#
_entry.id   d7f53628d81c66297a07a9f5e2c628b6
#
_cell.length_a   1.000
_cell.length_b   1.000
_cell.length_c   1.000
_cell.angle_alpha   90.00
_cell.angle_beta   90.00
_cell.angle_gamma   90.00
#
_symmetry.space_group_name_H-M   'P 1'
#
loop_
_entity.id
_entity.type
_entity.pdbx_description
1 polymer ?
#
loop_
_entity_poly.entity_id
_entity_poly.type
_entity_poly.pdbx_seq_one_letter_code
_entity_poly.pdbx_strand_id
1 'polypeptide(L)'
;ALVVSLANPADVVDGKARASVGLAAELDLGGRGIRAMEFIMATRTYLVVAGSCNDVRDFAMYHWAGTPEATPERLKVEGLDDLNPEELMVSGSDPLGLLVDLFSDDGTTACKEVAVERRTFRGTTLSVELSRPSYLSAL
;
A
#
# COMPACT_ATOMS: atom_id res chain seq x y z
N ALA A 1 5.74 7.06 9.27
CA ALA A 1 5.51 7.73 7.97
C ALA A 1 4.40 8.77 8.12
N LEU A 2 4.47 9.84 7.33
CA LEU A 2 3.47 10.92 7.33
C LEU A 2 2.56 10.78 6.11
N VAL A 3 1.24 10.75 6.34
CA VAL A 3 0.20 10.83 5.31
C VAL A 3 -0.54 12.15 5.48
N VAL A 4 -0.67 12.90 4.39
CA VAL A 4 -1.38 14.19 4.38
C VAL A 4 -2.43 14.15 3.29
N SER A 5 -3.70 14.41 3.65
CA SER A 5 -4.76 14.43 2.67
C SER A 5 -4.82 15.76 1.93
N LEU A 6 -5.17 15.72 0.64
CA LEU A 6 -5.51 16.89 -0.14
C LEU A 6 -7.02 17.11 -0.07
N ALA A 7 -7.44 18.25 0.50
CA ALA A 7 -8.86 18.49 0.78
C ALA A 7 -9.68 18.88 -0.48
N ASN A 8 -9.01 19.39 -1.52
CA ASN A 8 -9.66 19.89 -2.72
C ASN A 8 -9.02 19.39 -4.03
N PRO A 9 -8.88 18.06 -4.23
CA PRO A 9 -8.14 17.51 -5.37
C PRO A 9 -8.74 17.93 -6.74
N ALA A 10 -10.04 17.95 -6.86
CA ALA A 10 -10.70 18.33 -8.10
C ALA A 10 -10.41 19.79 -8.52
N ASP A 11 -10.47 20.73 -7.57
CA ASP A 11 -10.18 22.14 -7.85
C ASP A 11 -8.72 22.38 -8.23
N VAL A 12 -7.80 21.59 -7.64
CA VAL A 12 -6.37 21.67 -7.97
C VAL A 12 -6.12 21.13 -9.37
N VAL A 13 -6.69 19.99 -9.72
CA VAL A 13 -6.57 19.38 -11.06
C VAL A 13 -7.17 20.28 -12.14
N ASP A 14 -8.30 20.90 -11.86
CA ASP A 14 -8.96 21.84 -12.78
C ASP A 14 -8.30 23.23 -12.83
N GLY A 15 -7.28 23.47 -12.03
CA GLY A 15 -6.60 24.78 -11.94
C GLY A 15 -7.43 25.89 -11.31
N LYS A 16 -8.51 25.54 -10.59
CA LYS A 16 -9.43 26.52 -9.99
C LYS A 16 -8.95 27.05 -8.65
N ALA A 17 -8.17 26.26 -7.91
CA ALA A 17 -7.67 26.64 -6.60
C ALA A 17 -6.27 26.07 -6.34
N ARG A 18 -5.56 26.67 -5.37
CA ARG A 18 -4.35 26.08 -4.80
C ARG A 18 -4.68 24.90 -3.90
N ALA A 19 -3.73 23.99 -3.73
CA ALA A 19 -3.85 22.86 -2.84
C ALA A 19 -4.20 23.30 -1.40
N SER A 20 -5.22 22.67 -0.84
CA SER A 20 -5.61 22.82 0.56
C SER A 20 -5.33 21.50 1.27
N VAL A 21 -4.53 21.58 2.33
CA VAL A 21 -4.17 20.44 3.17
C VAL A 21 -5.34 20.10 4.10
N GLY A 22 -5.72 18.84 4.12
CA GLY A 22 -6.72 18.30 5.03
C GLY A 22 -6.10 17.66 6.27
N LEU A 23 -6.56 16.45 6.61
CA LEU A 23 -6.06 15.70 7.76
C LEU A 23 -4.62 15.22 7.52
N ALA A 24 -3.82 15.24 8.58
CA ALA A 24 -2.50 14.64 8.62
C ALA A 24 -2.49 13.49 9.63
N ALA A 25 -1.92 12.35 9.26
CA ALA A 25 -1.75 11.19 10.10
C ALA A 25 -0.29 10.75 10.11
N GLU A 26 0.24 10.46 11.28
CA GLU A 26 1.55 9.85 11.43
C GLU A 26 1.36 8.34 11.66
N LEU A 27 1.86 7.52 10.73
CA LEU A 27 1.74 6.07 10.78
C LEU A 27 3.02 5.46 11.34
N ASP A 28 2.88 4.68 12.41
CA ASP A 28 3.95 3.79 12.87
C ASP A 28 3.98 2.53 12.00
N LEU A 29 4.96 2.45 11.12
CA LEU A 29 5.20 1.35 10.21
C LEU A 29 6.48 0.57 10.58
N GLY A 30 6.89 0.63 11.85
CA GLY A 30 8.09 -0.02 12.35
C GLY A 30 9.37 0.50 11.68
N GLY A 31 9.47 1.81 11.49
CA GLY A 31 10.63 2.47 10.87
C GLY A 31 10.65 2.44 9.33
N ARG A 32 9.61 1.88 8.69
CA ARG A 32 9.50 1.79 7.22
C ARG A 32 8.82 3.01 6.62
N GLY A 33 9.14 3.30 5.36
CA GLY A 33 8.42 4.26 4.53
C GLY A 33 7.28 3.59 3.74
N ILE A 34 6.27 4.37 3.36
CA ILE A 34 5.21 3.90 2.46
C ILE A 34 5.80 3.72 1.06
N ARG A 35 5.56 2.55 0.46
CA ARG A 35 5.87 2.22 -0.94
C ARG A 35 4.63 2.36 -1.81
N ALA A 36 3.52 1.80 -1.33
CA ALA A 36 2.23 1.89 -2.01
C ALA A 36 1.09 1.93 -0.99
N MET A 37 -0.02 2.53 -1.39
CA MET A 37 -1.22 2.60 -0.56
C MET A 37 -2.46 2.55 -1.45
N GLU A 38 -3.39 1.65 -1.15
CA GLU A 38 -4.63 1.45 -1.88
C GLU A 38 -5.84 1.57 -0.97
N PHE A 39 -6.89 2.24 -1.46
CA PHE A 39 -8.15 2.38 -0.74
C PHE A 39 -9.07 1.20 -1.02
N ILE A 40 -9.44 0.45 0.01
CA ILE A 40 -10.38 -0.66 -0.09
C ILE A 40 -11.80 -0.13 0.01
N MET A 41 -12.47 0.00 -1.11
CA MET A 41 -13.83 0.58 -1.18
C MET A 41 -14.84 -0.17 -0.28
N ALA A 42 -14.75 -1.49 -0.21
CA ALA A 42 -15.70 -2.33 0.52
C ALA A 42 -15.69 -2.09 2.03
N THR A 43 -14.52 -1.86 2.60
CA THR A 43 -14.33 -1.62 4.04
C THR A 43 -14.12 -0.15 4.38
N ARG A 44 -13.85 0.69 3.37
CA ARG A 44 -13.47 2.12 3.50
C ARG A 44 -12.19 2.31 4.33
N THR A 45 -11.25 1.43 4.14
CA THR A 45 -9.96 1.40 4.82
C THR A 45 -8.83 1.39 3.79
N TYR A 46 -7.58 1.36 4.23
CA TYR A 46 -6.41 1.36 3.36
C TYR A 46 -5.58 0.11 3.58
N LEU A 47 -5.04 -0.40 2.48
CA LEU A 47 -3.95 -1.35 2.47
C LEU A 47 -2.66 -0.58 2.16
N VAL A 48 -1.62 -0.81 2.96
CA VAL A 48 -0.35 -0.08 2.85
C VAL A 48 0.78 -1.09 2.74
N VAL A 49 1.59 -0.99 1.71
CA VAL A 49 2.88 -1.66 1.62
C VAL A 49 3.95 -0.69 2.08
N ALA A 50 4.76 -1.11 3.02
CA ALA A 50 5.85 -0.33 3.57
C ALA A 50 7.18 -1.08 3.45
N GLY A 51 8.26 -0.35 3.24
CA GLY A 51 9.59 -0.92 3.09
C GLY A 51 10.68 -0.01 3.62
N SER A 52 11.86 -0.57 3.82
CA SER A 52 13.04 0.18 4.22
C SER A 52 13.46 1.16 3.13
N CYS A 53 14.05 2.27 3.53
CA CYS A 53 14.62 3.27 2.61
C CYS A 53 16.06 2.93 2.18
N ASN A 54 16.61 1.82 2.64
CA ASN A 54 17.92 1.30 2.25
C ASN A 54 17.77 0.00 1.43
N ASP A 55 18.88 -0.54 0.93
CA ASP A 55 18.91 -1.74 0.10
C ASP A 55 18.54 -3.04 0.84
N VAL A 56 18.07 -2.95 2.08
CA VAL A 56 17.59 -4.11 2.85
C VAL A 56 16.16 -4.42 2.43
N ARG A 57 15.92 -5.66 2.00
CA ARG A 57 14.56 -6.16 1.74
C ARG A 57 13.87 -6.40 3.08
N ASP A 58 13.14 -5.41 3.54
CA ASP A 58 12.36 -5.44 4.77
C ASP A 58 10.99 -4.81 4.48
N PHE A 59 10.12 -5.61 3.89
CA PHE A 59 8.79 -5.18 3.50
C PHE A 59 7.74 -5.70 4.48
N ALA A 60 6.70 -4.93 4.66
CA ALA A 60 5.54 -5.31 5.46
C ALA A 60 4.27 -4.71 4.86
N MET A 61 3.17 -5.41 5.04
CA MET A 61 1.85 -4.94 4.67
C MET A 61 1.06 -4.58 5.91
N TYR A 62 0.29 -3.50 5.82
CA TYR A 62 -0.52 -2.99 6.91
C TYR A 62 -1.94 -2.70 6.44
N HIS A 63 -2.89 -2.90 7.32
CA HIS A 63 -4.26 -2.45 7.20
C HIS A 63 -4.46 -1.22 8.07
N TRP A 64 -5.00 -0.13 7.50
CA TRP A 64 -5.19 1.14 8.22
C TRP A 64 -6.60 1.69 7.99
N ALA A 65 -7.26 2.10 9.08
CA ALA A 65 -8.63 2.62 9.03
C ALA A 65 -8.76 4.01 8.37
N GLY A 66 -7.66 4.69 8.09
CA GLY A 66 -7.67 5.98 7.36
C GLY A 66 -7.91 7.20 8.25
N THR A 67 -7.87 7.07 9.56
CA THR A 67 -8.00 8.20 10.49
C THR A 67 -6.69 8.44 11.25
N PRO A 68 -6.39 9.69 11.65
CA PRO A 68 -5.15 10.01 12.36
C PRO A 68 -4.94 9.22 13.66
N GLU A 69 -6.02 8.84 14.33
CA GLU A 69 -6.00 8.14 15.62
C GLU A 69 -5.82 6.61 15.46
N ALA A 70 -6.05 6.10 14.24
CA ALA A 70 -5.99 4.67 14.00
C ALA A 70 -4.55 4.20 13.83
N THR A 71 -4.16 3.22 14.61
CA THR A 71 -2.88 2.54 14.46
C THR A 71 -2.95 1.55 13.29
N PRO A 72 -2.00 1.58 12.33
CA PRO A 72 -1.92 0.57 11.28
C PRO A 72 -1.67 -0.82 11.87
N GLU A 73 -2.47 -1.79 11.46
CA GLU A 73 -2.32 -3.18 11.85
C GLU A 73 -1.40 -3.91 10.85
N ARG A 74 -0.31 -4.50 11.34
CA ARG A 74 0.57 -5.30 10.50
C ARG A 74 -0.07 -6.62 10.15
N LEU A 75 -0.19 -6.90 8.86
CA LEU A 75 -0.74 -8.15 8.34
C LEU A 75 0.34 -9.22 8.19
N LYS A 76 -0.05 -10.48 8.32
CA LYS A 76 0.81 -11.63 7.99
C LYS A 76 0.61 -11.93 6.51
N VAL A 77 1.63 -11.62 5.71
CA VAL A 77 1.62 -11.86 4.26
C VAL A 77 2.89 -12.61 3.91
N GLU A 78 2.75 -13.76 3.27
CA GLU A 78 3.86 -14.56 2.77
C GLU A 78 4.26 -14.07 1.37
N GLY A 79 5.54 -14.21 1.02
CA GLY A 79 6.04 -13.90 -0.33
C GLY A 79 6.41 -12.44 -0.57
N LEU A 80 6.33 -11.56 0.43
CA LEU A 80 6.80 -10.17 0.28
C LEU A 80 8.32 -10.06 0.14
N ASP A 81 9.07 -10.92 0.81
CA ASP A 81 10.54 -10.84 0.88
C ASP A 81 11.22 -11.14 -0.46
N ASP A 82 10.53 -11.83 -1.37
CA ASP A 82 11.03 -12.14 -2.71
C ASP A 82 10.81 -11.00 -3.71
N LEU A 83 10.07 -9.98 -3.33
CA LEU A 83 9.69 -8.84 -4.15
C LEU A 83 10.42 -7.57 -3.70
N ASN A 84 10.39 -6.56 -4.56
CA ASN A 84 10.65 -5.17 -4.22
C ASN A 84 9.38 -4.37 -4.58
N PRO A 85 8.31 -4.48 -3.77
CA PRO A 85 7.01 -3.94 -4.12
C PRO A 85 7.01 -2.42 -4.15
N GLU A 86 6.54 -1.84 -5.25
CA GLU A 86 6.41 -0.39 -5.47
C GLU A 86 4.96 0.00 -5.76
N GLU A 87 4.10 -0.98 -6.09
CA GLU A 87 2.69 -0.74 -6.34
C GLU A 87 1.86 -1.92 -5.86
N LEU A 88 0.64 -1.63 -5.43
CA LEU A 88 -0.36 -2.64 -5.08
C LEU A 88 -1.73 -2.25 -5.65
N MET A 89 -2.54 -3.26 -5.96
CA MET A 89 -3.91 -3.10 -6.40
C MET A 89 -4.77 -4.20 -5.78
N VAL A 90 -5.93 -3.84 -5.21
CA VAL A 90 -6.93 -4.83 -4.80
C VAL A 90 -7.73 -5.24 -6.04
N SER A 91 -7.46 -6.43 -6.56
CA SER A 91 -8.06 -6.95 -7.79
C SER A 91 -9.32 -7.77 -7.56
N GLY A 92 -9.59 -8.17 -6.32
CA GLY A 92 -10.78 -8.97 -5.99
C GLY A 92 -10.80 -9.41 -4.54
N SER A 93 -11.65 -10.41 -4.27
CA SER A 93 -11.71 -11.11 -2.99
C SER A 93 -12.05 -12.58 -3.20
N ASP A 94 -11.59 -13.41 -2.29
CA ASP A 94 -11.92 -14.82 -2.19
C ASP A 94 -12.46 -15.13 -0.78
N PRO A 95 -12.84 -16.38 -0.47
CA PRO A 95 -13.31 -16.75 0.86
C PRO A 95 -12.28 -16.55 1.99
N LEU A 96 -11.00 -16.39 1.66
CA LEU A 96 -9.90 -16.22 2.62
C LEU A 96 -9.55 -14.76 2.86
N GLY A 97 -9.90 -13.86 1.93
CA GLY A 97 -9.58 -12.45 2.09
C GLY A 97 -9.62 -11.63 0.80
N LEU A 98 -8.75 -10.65 0.71
CA LEU A 98 -8.57 -9.83 -0.49
C LEU A 98 -7.55 -10.48 -1.43
N LEU A 99 -7.83 -10.42 -2.72
CA LEU A 99 -6.83 -10.69 -3.75
C LEU A 99 -6.10 -9.38 -4.06
N VAL A 100 -4.80 -9.40 -3.85
CA VAL A 100 -3.94 -8.21 -3.98
C VAL A 100 -2.86 -8.50 -5.00
N ASP A 101 -2.84 -7.73 -6.07
CA ASP A 101 -1.77 -7.74 -7.05
C ASP A 101 -0.68 -6.78 -6.60
N LEU A 102 0.55 -7.30 -6.49
CA LEU A 102 1.74 -6.54 -6.19
C LEU A 102 2.62 -6.46 -7.42
N PHE A 103 3.16 -5.28 -7.66
CA PHE A 103 4.11 -5.04 -8.75
C PHE A 103 5.48 -4.70 -8.15
N SER A 104 6.49 -5.44 -8.59
CA SER A 104 7.86 -5.34 -8.10
C SER A 104 8.73 -4.55 -9.06
N ASP A 105 9.38 -3.50 -8.56
CA ASP A 105 10.52 -2.91 -9.25
C ASP A 105 11.79 -3.69 -8.86
N ASP A 106 12.17 -4.64 -9.72
CA ASP A 106 13.38 -5.46 -9.51
C ASP A 106 14.68 -4.70 -9.79
N GLY A 107 14.55 -3.42 -10.01
CA GLY A 107 15.62 -2.46 -9.92
C GLY A 107 16.51 -2.34 -11.14
N THR A 108 17.37 -1.38 -11.00
CA THR A 108 18.25 -0.81 -12.00
C THR A 108 19.29 -1.75 -12.58
N THR A 109 19.65 -2.83 -11.89
CA THR A 109 20.74 -3.70 -12.33
C THR A 109 20.30 -4.61 -13.48
N ALA A 110 19.13 -5.22 -13.37
CA ALA A 110 18.58 -6.08 -14.43
C ALA A 110 18.11 -5.27 -15.66
N CYS A 111 17.73 -4.01 -15.47
CA CYS A 111 17.22 -3.16 -16.54
C CYS A 111 18.31 -2.42 -17.33
N LYS A 112 19.51 -2.21 -16.78
CA LYS A 112 20.59 -1.46 -17.47
C LYS A 112 21.18 -2.19 -18.66
N GLU A 113 21.15 -3.51 -18.64
CA GLU A 113 21.74 -4.36 -19.68
C GLU A 113 20.72 -4.88 -20.70
N VAL A 114 19.44 -4.51 -20.55
CA VAL A 114 18.35 -5.00 -21.39
C VAL A 114 17.78 -3.84 -22.20
N ALA A 115 17.59 -4.07 -23.50
CA ALA A 115 16.92 -3.10 -24.38
C ALA A 115 15.54 -2.71 -23.83
N VAL A 116 15.16 -1.44 -23.97
CA VAL A 116 13.93 -0.87 -23.37
C VAL A 116 12.69 -1.70 -23.67
N GLU A 117 12.59 -2.23 -24.89
CA GLU A 117 11.47 -3.04 -25.37
C GLU A 117 11.37 -4.42 -24.69
N ARG A 118 12.41 -4.83 -23.97
CA ARG A 118 12.48 -6.11 -23.25
C ARG A 118 12.47 -5.95 -21.74
N ARG A 119 12.32 -4.72 -21.25
CA ARG A 119 12.22 -4.48 -19.81
C ARG A 119 10.86 -4.96 -19.33
N THR A 120 10.88 -5.79 -18.30
CA THR A 120 9.70 -6.36 -17.67
C THR A 120 9.75 -6.06 -16.19
N PHE A 121 8.60 -6.01 -15.58
CA PHE A 121 8.44 -6.03 -14.11
C PHE A 121 7.83 -7.37 -13.71
N ARG A 122 8.03 -7.76 -12.47
CA ARG A 122 7.34 -8.91 -11.89
C ARG A 122 6.07 -8.45 -11.19
N GLY A 123 5.01 -9.23 -11.33
CA GLY A 123 3.80 -9.10 -10.55
C GLY A 123 3.44 -10.43 -9.91
N THR A 124 2.79 -10.38 -8.76
CA THR A 124 2.23 -11.54 -8.08
C THR A 124 0.89 -11.20 -7.47
N THR A 125 -0.02 -12.17 -7.42
CA THR A 125 -1.28 -12.04 -6.70
C THR A 125 -1.16 -12.77 -5.37
N LEU A 126 -1.47 -12.10 -4.29
CA LEU A 126 -1.47 -12.64 -2.93
C LEU A 126 -2.90 -12.64 -2.38
N SER A 127 -3.23 -13.65 -1.56
CA SER A 127 -4.43 -13.61 -0.72
C SER A 127 -4.07 -12.99 0.62
N VAL A 128 -4.77 -11.93 0.99
CA VAL A 128 -4.50 -11.13 2.19
C VAL A 128 -5.71 -11.17 3.11
N GLU A 129 -5.57 -11.83 4.24
CA GLU A 129 -6.61 -11.86 5.26
C GLU A 129 -6.60 -10.55 6.05
N LEU A 130 -7.75 -9.87 6.08
CA LEU A 130 -7.97 -8.75 6.98
C LEU A 130 -8.52 -9.26 8.31
N SER A 131 -7.93 -8.80 9.41
CA SER A 131 -8.46 -9.10 10.73
C SER A 131 -9.90 -8.60 10.84
N ARG A 132 -10.79 -9.47 11.29
CA ARG A 132 -12.19 -9.08 11.51
C ARG A 132 -12.23 -8.00 12.58
N PRO A 133 -12.94 -6.90 12.35
CA PRO A 133 -13.15 -5.91 13.40
C PRO A 133 -13.76 -6.60 14.63
N SER A 134 -13.22 -6.34 15.80
CA SER A 134 -13.59 -6.99 17.07
C SER A 134 -15.06 -6.80 17.48
N TYR A 135 -15.79 -5.88 16.84
CA TYR A 135 -17.23 -5.66 17.09
C TYR A 135 -18.14 -6.67 16.39
N LEU A 136 -17.64 -7.51 15.46
CA LEU A 136 -18.45 -8.58 14.83
C LEU A 136 -18.39 -9.90 15.60
N SER A 137 -17.63 -10.01 16.67
CA SER A 137 -17.58 -11.20 17.54
C SER A 137 -18.63 -11.17 18.67
N ALA A 138 -19.55 -10.20 18.69
CA ALA A 138 -20.55 -10.01 19.73
C ALA A 138 -22.01 -10.24 19.26
N LEU A 139 -22.23 -10.99 18.17
CA LEU A 139 -23.56 -11.42 17.71
C LEU A 139 -23.69 -12.93 17.77
#